data_c1d219b29af1005a1e179a510024690d
#
_entry.id   c1d219b29af1005a1e179a510024690d
#
_cell.length_a   1.000
_cell.length_b   1.000
_cell.length_c   1.000
_cell.angle_alpha   90.00
_cell.angle_beta   90.00
_cell.angle_gamma   90.00
#
_symmetry.space_group_name_H-M   'P 1'
#
loop_
_entity.id
_entity.type
_entity.pdbx_description
1 polymer ?
#
loop_
_entity_poly.entity_id
_entity_poly.type
_entity_poly.pdbx_seq_one_letter_code
_entity_poly.pdbx_strand_id
1 'polypeptide(L)'
;MSKAFASQADLDVKQVSFTKLSDNAYAYTAEGDPNTGIIIGDDAVLVLDTQATPVMAADVIRRIREVTDKPIKYVLLTHYHAVRVLGASAYKAEGCEYIIASHDTLDLIRERGEQDKASEIGRFPRLFQNVESVPPGLTWPTLTFTGKMTLWLGKLEVQLLQLGRGHTKGDTVAWLPQQKILFSGDLVEFDATPYAGDAYFKDWPATLDNIAALQPAQLVPGRGAALTTPEAVAAGLAGTRSFIADVHEAVKAGVAAGKDLNAVYKDTMARLTPKYGHWVIFQHCMPFDVTRCFDEVTQYPDPRIWTAERDVQMWKALEQ
;
A
#
# COMPACT_ATOMS: atom_id res chain seq x y z
N MET A 1 20.61 -20.23 -8.76
CA MET A 1 19.74 -19.90 -7.60
C MET A 1 19.28 -18.48 -7.80
N SER A 2 18.00 -18.17 -7.56
CA SER A 2 17.53 -16.77 -7.58
C SER A 2 18.21 -16.00 -6.43
N LYS A 3 18.55 -14.73 -6.67
CA LYS A 3 19.03 -13.83 -5.62
C LYS A 3 17.94 -13.64 -4.55
N ALA A 4 18.34 -13.62 -3.29
CA ALA A 4 17.42 -13.35 -2.21
C ALA A 4 16.95 -11.88 -2.25
N PHE A 5 15.67 -11.64 -1.98
CA PHE A 5 15.15 -10.27 -1.78
C PHE A 5 15.66 -9.68 -0.46
N ALA A 6 15.88 -8.38 -0.43
CA ALA A 6 16.37 -7.71 0.77
C ALA A 6 15.44 -7.90 1.98
N SER A 7 14.13 -7.93 1.75
CA SER A 7 13.10 -8.19 2.78
C SER A 7 13.19 -9.57 3.44
N GLN A 8 13.83 -10.55 2.80
CA GLN A 8 14.04 -11.88 3.40
C GLN A 8 15.05 -11.85 4.56
N ALA A 9 15.89 -10.83 4.64
CA ALA A 9 16.82 -10.61 5.74
C ALA A 9 16.23 -9.75 6.88
N ASP A 10 15.08 -9.10 6.66
CA ASP A 10 14.39 -8.29 7.68
C ASP A 10 13.51 -9.20 8.56
N LEU A 11 14.12 -9.75 9.62
CA LEU A 11 13.47 -10.68 10.55
C LEU A 11 13.16 -10.05 11.91
N ASP A 12 13.48 -8.78 12.13
CA ASP A 12 13.31 -8.10 13.40
C ASP A 12 11.83 -7.80 13.69
N VAL A 13 11.46 -7.95 14.97
CA VAL A 13 10.11 -7.58 15.44
C VAL A 13 9.97 -6.06 15.37
N LYS A 14 8.91 -5.59 14.73
CA LYS A 14 8.63 -4.15 14.60
C LYS A 14 7.86 -3.61 15.80
N GLN A 15 8.17 -2.38 16.18
CA GLN A 15 7.39 -1.67 17.21
C GLN A 15 6.09 -1.17 16.60
N VAL A 16 5.00 -1.52 17.27
CA VAL A 16 3.66 -1.09 16.87
C VAL A 16 3.23 0.13 17.66
N SER A 17 2.74 1.13 16.95
CA SER A 17 2.06 2.30 17.54
C SER A 17 0.57 2.26 17.20
N PHE A 18 -0.26 2.65 18.17
CA PHE A 18 -1.70 2.82 17.99
C PHE A 18 -2.07 4.26 18.36
N THR A 19 -2.11 5.12 17.35
CA THR A 19 -2.21 6.58 17.52
C THR A 19 -3.63 7.06 17.36
N LYS A 20 -4.17 7.76 18.36
CA LYS A 20 -5.45 8.47 18.25
C LYS A 20 -5.26 9.74 17.44
N LEU A 21 -6.02 9.91 16.36
CA LEU A 21 -6.02 11.10 15.51
C LEU A 21 -7.19 12.03 15.83
N SER A 22 -8.33 11.45 16.20
CA SER A 22 -9.53 12.14 16.68
C SER A 22 -10.38 11.19 17.54
N ASP A 23 -11.54 11.61 17.99
CA ASP A 23 -12.47 10.71 18.68
C ASP A 23 -13.00 9.58 17.79
N ASN A 24 -12.91 9.75 16.47
CA ASN A 24 -13.42 8.80 15.50
C ASN A 24 -12.32 8.08 14.70
N ALA A 25 -11.04 8.47 14.80
CA ALA A 25 -10.00 7.97 13.91
C ALA A 25 -8.74 7.57 14.66
N TYR A 26 -8.18 6.40 14.29
CA TYR A 26 -6.94 5.86 14.83
C TYR A 26 -6.07 5.31 13.70
N ALA A 27 -4.75 5.32 13.90
CA ALA A 27 -3.77 4.71 13.03
C ALA A 27 -3.01 3.60 13.79
N TYR A 28 -3.00 2.40 13.23
CA TYR A 28 -2.08 1.32 13.60
C TYR A 28 -0.88 1.40 12.65
N THR A 29 0.32 1.64 13.18
CA THR A 29 1.55 1.76 12.39
C THR A 29 2.67 0.90 12.99
N ALA A 30 3.55 0.34 12.15
CA ALA A 30 4.56 -0.62 12.56
C ALA A 30 5.84 -0.49 11.72
N GLU A 31 6.68 0.49 11.98
CA GLU A 31 8.08 0.65 11.50
C GLU A 31 8.35 0.17 10.05
N GLY A 32 7.54 0.59 9.09
CA GLY A 32 7.68 0.21 7.68
C GLY A 32 6.89 -1.03 7.26
N ASP A 33 6.24 -1.72 8.19
CA ASP A 33 5.19 -2.69 7.87
C ASP A 33 3.91 -1.97 7.42
N PRO A 34 2.98 -2.69 6.77
CA PRO A 34 1.71 -2.13 6.35
C PRO A 34 0.92 -1.50 7.51
N ASN A 35 0.48 -0.27 7.34
CA ASN A 35 -0.41 0.40 8.29
C ASN A 35 -1.86 -0.08 8.13
N THR A 36 -2.66 0.10 9.18
CA THR A 36 -4.12 -0.10 9.17
C THR A 36 -4.79 1.13 9.74
N GLY A 37 -5.81 1.62 9.05
CA GLY A 37 -6.67 2.70 9.53
C GLY A 37 -7.89 2.18 10.27
N ILE A 38 -8.33 2.90 11.31
CA ILE A 38 -9.53 2.57 12.07
C ILE A 38 -10.41 3.80 12.17
N ILE A 39 -11.68 3.67 11.76
CA ILE A 39 -12.70 4.71 11.84
C ILE A 39 -13.86 4.21 12.69
N ILE A 40 -14.13 4.91 13.79
CA ILE A 40 -15.16 4.56 14.77
C ILE A 40 -16.33 5.53 14.64
N GLY A 41 -17.45 5.05 14.12
CA GLY A 41 -18.70 5.80 14.04
C GLY A 41 -19.56 5.70 15.28
N ASP A 42 -20.83 6.09 15.15
CA ASP A 42 -21.77 6.05 16.27
C ASP A 42 -22.12 4.59 16.68
N ASP A 43 -22.22 3.69 15.72
CA ASP A 43 -22.75 2.33 15.87
C ASP A 43 -21.86 1.21 15.30
N ALA A 44 -20.82 1.54 14.58
CA ALA A 44 -19.95 0.57 13.93
C ALA A 44 -18.52 1.09 13.71
N VAL A 45 -17.61 0.17 13.44
CA VAL A 45 -16.23 0.42 13.07
C VAL A 45 -16.00 0.03 11.61
N LEU A 46 -15.28 0.89 10.86
CA LEU A 46 -14.67 0.60 9.57
C LEU A 46 -13.15 0.43 9.78
N VAL A 47 -12.60 -0.65 9.28
CA VAL A 47 -11.15 -0.91 9.24
C VAL A 47 -10.65 -0.76 7.80
N LEU A 48 -9.51 -0.10 7.61
CA LEU A 48 -8.86 0.10 6.32
C LEU A 48 -7.63 -0.78 6.24
N ASP A 49 -7.67 -1.74 5.34
CA ASP A 49 -6.70 -2.82 5.16
C ASP A 49 -6.62 -3.79 6.35
N THR A 50 -6.28 -5.03 6.07
CA THR A 50 -6.48 -6.13 7.01
C THR A 50 -5.18 -6.75 7.52
N GLN A 51 -4.03 -6.17 7.17
CA GLN A 51 -2.72 -6.78 7.37
C GLN A 51 -2.47 -8.01 6.50
N ALA A 52 -1.24 -8.54 6.56
CA ALA A 52 -0.79 -9.67 5.75
C ALA A 52 -1.38 -11.02 6.18
N THR A 53 -1.72 -11.18 7.47
CA THR A 53 -2.23 -12.45 8.00
C THR A 53 -3.31 -12.25 9.05
N PRO A 54 -4.17 -13.25 9.28
CA PRO A 54 -5.15 -13.21 10.37
C PRO A 54 -4.52 -13.03 11.76
N VAL A 55 -3.29 -13.52 11.97
CA VAL A 55 -2.57 -13.33 13.24
C VAL A 55 -2.21 -11.85 13.45
N MET A 56 -1.72 -11.18 12.41
CA MET A 56 -1.44 -9.72 12.46
C MET A 56 -2.74 -8.93 12.62
N ALA A 57 -3.80 -9.31 11.91
CA ALA A 57 -5.13 -8.69 12.04
C ALA A 57 -5.68 -8.82 13.47
N ALA A 58 -5.44 -9.92 14.16
CA ALA A 58 -5.86 -10.12 15.53
C ALA A 58 -5.23 -9.12 16.52
N ASP A 59 -3.98 -8.67 16.31
CA ASP A 59 -3.39 -7.59 17.11
C ASP A 59 -4.10 -6.25 16.88
N VAL A 60 -4.44 -5.94 15.63
CA VAL A 60 -5.25 -4.74 15.30
C VAL A 60 -6.61 -4.80 15.99
N ILE A 61 -7.31 -5.93 15.91
CA ILE A 61 -8.62 -6.14 16.55
C ILE A 61 -8.52 -5.97 18.05
N ARG A 62 -7.51 -6.56 18.70
CA ARG A 62 -7.26 -6.41 20.13
C ARG A 62 -7.14 -4.93 20.52
N ARG A 63 -6.39 -4.12 19.76
CA ARG A 63 -6.23 -2.69 20.03
C ARG A 63 -7.52 -1.90 19.77
N ILE A 64 -8.31 -2.28 18.79
CA ILE A 64 -9.64 -1.69 18.58
C ILE A 64 -10.51 -1.93 19.83
N ARG A 65 -10.46 -3.14 20.40
CA ARG A 65 -11.24 -3.49 21.61
C ARG A 65 -10.79 -2.76 22.89
N GLU A 66 -9.58 -2.22 22.91
CA GLU A 66 -9.11 -1.35 24.00
C GLU A 66 -9.81 0.03 23.99
N VAL A 67 -10.36 0.45 22.85
CA VAL A 67 -10.97 1.79 22.68
C VAL A 67 -12.46 1.76 22.35
N THR A 68 -13.03 0.63 21.93
CA THR A 68 -14.46 0.51 21.63
C THR A 68 -14.96 -0.93 21.61
N ASP A 69 -16.20 -1.13 22.10
CA ASP A 69 -16.95 -2.40 21.99
C ASP A 69 -17.85 -2.45 20.74
N LYS A 70 -17.88 -1.39 19.92
CA LYS A 70 -18.72 -1.32 18.72
C LYS A 70 -18.34 -2.42 17.73
N PRO A 71 -19.33 -2.98 16.99
CA PRO A 71 -19.05 -4.04 16.03
C PRO A 71 -18.17 -3.52 14.88
N ILE A 72 -17.18 -4.32 14.50
CA ILE A 72 -16.39 -4.10 13.29
C ILE A 72 -17.23 -4.61 12.10
N LYS A 73 -18.04 -3.75 11.52
CA LYS A 73 -18.96 -4.13 10.43
C LYS A 73 -18.35 -4.06 9.04
N TYR A 74 -17.39 -3.16 8.87
CA TYR A 74 -16.87 -2.82 7.56
C TYR A 74 -15.36 -2.96 7.50
N VAL A 75 -14.87 -3.51 6.39
CA VAL A 75 -13.48 -3.48 5.98
C VAL A 75 -13.40 -2.80 4.62
N LEU A 76 -12.51 -1.83 4.44
CA LEU A 76 -12.13 -1.31 3.14
C LEU A 76 -10.79 -1.92 2.74
N LEU A 77 -10.71 -2.48 1.54
CA LEU A 77 -9.45 -2.81 0.89
C LEU A 77 -9.03 -1.62 0.04
N THR A 78 -7.95 -0.92 0.40
CA THR A 78 -7.47 0.24 -0.34
C THR A 78 -6.98 -0.14 -1.72
N HIS A 79 -6.36 -1.31 -1.84
CA HIS A 79 -5.92 -1.95 -3.08
C HIS A 79 -5.79 -3.47 -2.88
N TYR A 80 -5.22 -4.20 -3.84
CA TYR A 80 -5.31 -5.66 -3.92
C TYR A 80 -4.14 -6.43 -3.30
N HIS A 81 -3.02 -5.78 -2.94
CA HIS A 81 -1.81 -6.49 -2.50
C HIS A 81 -2.05 -7.36 -1.26
N ALA A 82 -1.44 -8.54 -1.28
CA ALA A 82 -1.60 -9.58 -0.26
C ALA A 82 -1.32 -9.09 1.16
N VAL A 83 -0.32 -8.23 1.32
CA VAL A 83 0.05 -7.63 2.63
C VAL A 83 -1.04 -6.72 3.22
N ARG A 84 -2.07 -6.39 2.43
CA ARG A 84 -3.21 -5.55 2.83
C ARG A 84 -4.50 -6.32 3.02
N VAL A 85 -4.64 -7.48 2.36
CA VAL A 85 -5.96 -8.11 2.20
C VAL A 85 -6.09 -9.47 2.88
N LEU A 86 -4.99 -10.20 3.16
CA LEU A 86 -5.09 -11.59 3.59
C LEU A 86 -5.47 -11.79 5.06
N GLY A 87 -5.43 -10.74 5.90
CA GLY A 87 -5.92 -10.79 7.29
C GLY A 87 -7.44 -10.75 7.44
N ALA A 88 -8.21 -10.58 6.36
CA ALA A 88 -9.65 -10.32 6.39
C ALA A 88 -10.49 -11.41 7.08
N SER A 89 -10.01 -12.67 7.12
CA SER A 89 -10.73 -13.74 7.80
C SER A 89 -10.86 -13.53 9.30
N ALA A 90 -9.89 -12.85 9.94
CA ALA A 90 -9.99 -12.49 11.35
C ALA A 90 -11.14 -11.50 11.60
N TYR A 91 -11.30 -10.52 10.74
CA TYR A 91 -12.42 -9.58 10.84
C TYR A 91 -13.78 -10.24 10.56
N LYS A 92 -13.84 -11.22 9.63
CA LYS A 92 -15.05 -12.01 9.42
C LYS A 92 -15.44 -12.82 10.66
N ALA A 93 -14.46 -13.39 11.36
CA ALA A 93 -14.69 -14.08 12.62
C ALA A 93 -15.22 -13.16 13.73
N GLU A 94 -14.86 -11.87 13.71
CA GLU A 94 -15.38 -10.81 14.58
C GLU A 94 -16.78 -10.28 14.17
N GLY A 95 -17.36 -10.82 13.10
CA GLY A 95 -18.69 -10.41 12.62
C GLY A 95 -18.69 -9.32 11.56
N CYS A 96 -17.57 -9.08 10.88
CA CYS A 96 -17.52 -8.15 9.74
C CYS A 96 -18.51 -8.59 8.65
N GLU A 97 -19.46 -7.71 8.33
CA GLU A 97 -20.53 -7.97 7.37
C GLU A 97 -20.10 -7.64 5.93
N TYR A 98 -19.32 -6.55 5.77
CA TYR A 98 -19.02 -6.00 4.46
C TYR A 98 -17.54 -5.78 4.25
N ILE A 99 -17.02 -6.38 3.18
CA ILE A 99 -15.69 -6.08 2.64
C ILE A 99 -15.91 -5.22 1.40
N ILE A 100 -15.41 -4.00 1.45
CA ILE A 100 -15.60 -2.97 0.43
C ILE A 100 -14.32 -2.82 -0.38
N ALA A 101 -14.41 -2.70 -1.69
CA ALA A 101 -13.28 -2.34 -2.54
C ALA A 101 -13.75 -1.54 -3.76
N SER A 102 -12.83 -0.89 -4.47
CA SER A 102 -13.15 -0.41 -5.80
C SER A 102 -13.37 -1.58 -6.77
N HIS A 103 -14.11 -1.34 -7.84
CA HIS A 103 -14.30 -2.36 -8.88
C HIS A 103 -12.97 -2.75 -9.52
N ASP A 104 -12.08 -1.78 -9.74
CA ASP A 104 -10.73 -2.03 -10.27
C ASP A 104 -9.88 -2.89 -9.32
N THR A 105 -10.01 -2.70 -8.00
CA THR A 105 -9.35 -3.58 -7.01
C THR A 105 -9.88 -5.01 -7.10
N LEU A 106 -11.19 -5.20 -7.24
CA LEU A 106 -11.77 -6.54 -7.45
C LEU A 106 -11.23 -7.19 -8.73
N ASP A 107 -11.12 -6.44 -9.82
CA ASP A 107 -10.57 -6.95 -11.08
C ASP A 107 -9.11 -7.36 -10.93
N LEU A 108 -8.30 -6.59 -10.19
CA LEU A 108 -6.91 -6.96 -9.88
C LEU A 108 -6.82 -8.22 -9.01
N ILE A 109 -7.70 -8.38 -8.01
CA ILE A 109 -7.78 -9.62 -7.22
C ILE A 109 -8.07 -10.81 -8.13
N ARG A 110 -9.01 -10.70 -9.06
CA ARG A 110 -9.35 -11.76 -10.02
C ARG A 110 -8.21 -12.09 -10.96
N GLU A 111 -7.53 -11.07 -11.45
CA GLU A 111 -6.49 -11.19 -12.47
C GLU A 111 -5.19 -11.75 -11.89
N ARG A 112 -4.76 -11.28 -10.72
CA ARG A 112 -3.40 -11.49 -10.21
C ARG A 112 -3.28 -11.79 -8.71
N GLY A 113 -4.37 -11.88 -7.97
CA GLY A 113 -4.33 -12.04 -6.52
C GLY A 113 -3.62 -13.31 -6.04
N GLU A 114 -3.76 -14.45 -6.75
CA GLU A 114 -3.06 -15.69 -6.39
C GLU A 114 -1.54 -15.58 -6.62
N GLN A 115 -1.11 -14.92 -7.69
CA GLN A 115 0.31 -14.69 -7.98
C GLN A 115 0.91 -13.71 -6.97
N ASP A 116 0.18 -12.65 -6.63
CA ASP A 116 0.62 -11.68 -5.63
C ASP A 116 0.78 -12.35 -4.25
N LYS A 117 -0.23 -13.10 -3.80
CA LYS A 117 -0.17 -13.90 -2.57
C LYS A 117 1.04 -14.83 -2.54
N ALA A 118 1.27 -15.58 -3.60
CA ALA A 118 2.40 -16.51 -3.67
C ALA A 118 3.75 -15.78 -3.63
N SER A 119 3.85 -14.65 -4.34
CA SER A 119 5.05 -13.82 -4.38
C SER A 119 5.34 -13.19 -3.01
N GLU A 120 4.35 -12.58 -2.38
CA GLU A 120 4.52 -11.88 -1.10
C GLU A 120 4.92 -12.85 0.03
N ILE A 121 4.34 -14.05 0.10
CA ILE A 121 4.75 -15.09 1.04
C ILE A 121 6.25 -15.42 0.88
N GLY A 122 6.74 -15.50 -0.34
CA GLY A 122 8.15 -15.77 -0.63
C GLY A 122 9.08 -14.58 -0.35
N ARG A 123 8.60 -13.36 -0.53
CA ARG A 123 9.39 -12.12 -0.40
C ARG A 123 9.48 -11.61 1.04
N PHE A 124 8.45 -11.81 1.86
CA PHE A 124 8.34 -11.28 3.23
C PHE A 124 8.13 -12.38 4.28
N PRO A 125 9.12 -13.26 4.50
CA PRO A 125 8.96 -14.40 5.41
C PRO A 125 8.58 -13.99 6.83
N ARG A 126 9.01 -12.82 7.31
CA ARG A 126 8.65 -12.32 8.65
C ARG A 126 7.15 -12.03 8.76
N LEU A 127 6.56 -11.35 7.76
CA LEU A 127 5.13 -11.04 7.75
C LEU A 127 4.27 -12.30 7.65
N PHE A 128 4.79 -13.35 7.03
CA PHE A 128 4.09 -14.61 6.81
C PHE A 128 4.61 -15.77 7.68
N GLN A 129 5.20 -15.48 8.85
CA GLN A 129 5.71 -16.53 9.76
C GLN A 129 4.65 -17.58 10.14
N ASN A 130 3.38 -17.16 10.21
CA ASN A 130 2.24 -18.04 10.49
C ASN A 130 1.39 -18.21 9.23
N VAL A 131 2.03 -18.55 8.12
CA VAL A 131 1.37 -18.66 6.81
C VAL A 131 0.26 -19.70 6.79
N GLU A 132 0.35 -20.76 7.60
CA GLU A 132 -0.71 -21.76 7.80
C GLU A 132 -2.00 -21.15 8.35
N SER A 133 -1.93 -19.98 8.96
CA SER A 133 -3.12 -19.23 9.39
C SER A 133 -3.79 -18.47 8.24
N VAL A 134 -3.10 -18.28 7.11
CA VAL A 134 -3.69 -17.63 5.95
C VAL A 134 -4.70 -18.59 5.31
N PRO A 135 -6.01 -18.25 5.27
CA PRO A 135 -7.00 -19.14 4.70
C PRO A 135 -6.68 -19.50 3.24
N PRO A 136 -7.09 -20.67 2.77
CA PRO A 136 -6.99 -20.99 1.35
C PRO A 136 -7.84 -20.00 0.53
N GLY A 137 -7.32 -19.64 -0.65
CA GLY A 137 -7.97 -18.68 -1.55
C GLY A 137 -7.61 -17.23 -1.22
N LEU A 138 -8.46 -16.33 -1.68
CA LEU A 138 -8.27 -14.88 -1.62
C LEU A 138 -9.38 -14.23 -0.79
N THR A 139 -9.13 -12.98 -0.40
CA THR A 139 -10.18 -12.12 0.16
C THR A 139 -11.03 -11.55 -0.95
N TRP A 140 -12.34 -11.78 -0.88
CA TRP A 140 -13.29 -11.30 -1.87
C TRP A 140 -14.13 -10.15 -1.30
N PRO A 141 -14.15 -8.97 -1.97
CA PRO A 141 -15.09 -7.91 -1.64
C PRO A 141 -16.54 -8.38 -1.75
N THR A 142 -17.39 -7.93 -0.82
CA THR A 142 -18.85 -8.15 -0.85
C THR A 142 -19.61 -6.94 -1.37
N LEU A 143 -18.98 -5.76 -1.33
CA LEU A 143 -19.47 -4.52 -1.92
C LEU A 143 -18.38 -3.91 -2.79
N THR A 144 -18.75 -3.49 -3.99
CA THR A 144 -17.84 -2.77 -4.89
C THR A 144 -18.43 -1.44 -5.34
N PHE A 145 -17.56 -0.48 -5.63
CA PHE A 145 -17.94 0.84 -6.14
C PHE A 145 -16.97 1.32 -7.20
N THR A 146 -17.37 2.35 -7.94
CA THR A 146 -16.51 3.05 -8.90
C THR A 146 -16.54 4.55 -8.61
N GLY A 147 -15.37 5.18 -8.62
CA GLY A 147 -15.20 6.60 -8.40
C GLY A 147 -15.37 7.00 -6.93
N LYS A 148 -16.60 7.08 -6.44
CA LYS A 148 -16.89 7.54 -5.07
C LYS A 148 -18.01 6.74 -4.44
N MET A 149 -17.84 6.40 -3.15
CA MET A 149 -18.88 5.90 -2.26
C MET A 149 -18.87 6.72 -0.96
N THR A 150 -20.03 7.06 -0.41
CA THR A 150 -20.15 7.63 0.92
C THR A 150 -20.75 6.60 1.86
N LEU A 151 -20.04 6.29 2.92
CA LEU A 151 -20.48 5.43 4.02
C LEU A 151 -20.82 6.30 5.23
N TRP A 152 -22.02 6.11 5.77
CA TRP A 152 -22.46 6.77 6.99
C TRP A 152 -22.34 5.80 8.16
N LEU A 153 -21.47 6.11 9.12
CA LEU A 153 -21.34 5.37 10.38
C LEU A 153 -22.09 6.15 11.47
N GLY A 154 -23.42 5.99 11.48
CA GLY A 154 -24.30 6.87 12.23
C GLY A 154 -24.32 8.27 11.61
N LYS A 155 -23.84 9.29 12.33
CA LYS A 155 -23.72 10.67 11.82
C LYS A 155 -22.37 10.98 11.17
N LEU A 156 -21.40 10.09 11.30
CA LEU A 156 -20.07 10.27 10.74
C LEU A 156 -20.06 9.97 9.25
N GLU A 157 -19.72 10.99 8.46
CA GLU A 157 -19.50 10.83 7.02
C GLU A 157 -18.10 10.30 6.74
N VAL A 158 -18.00 9.18 5.99
CA VAL A 158 -16.76 8.63 5.45
C VAL A 158 -16.88 8.56 3.95
N GLN A 159 -16.01 9.25 3.22
CA GLN A 159 -15.95 9.20 1.76
C GLN A 159 -14.85 8.24 1.31
N LEU A 160 -15.21 7.23 0.53
CA LEU A 160 -14.29 6.30 -0.14
C LEU A 160 -14.10 6.81 -1.56
N LEU A 161 -12.87 7.18 -1.93
CA LEU A 161 -12.60 7.91 -3.16
C LEU A 161 -11.52 7.23 -3.99
N GLN A 162 -11.78 6.99 -5.28
CA GLN A 162 -10.75 6.76 -6.28
C GLN A 162 -10.33 8.12 -6.84
N LEU A 163 -9.11 8.55 -6.52
CA LEU A 163 -8.60 9.88 -6.90
C LEU A 163 -7.71 9.84 -8.14
N GLY A 164 -7.50 8.67 -8.71
CA GLY A 164 -6.66 8.40 -9.87
C GLY A 164 -5.81 7.16 -9.65
N ARG A 165 -5.11 6.74 -10.72
CA ARG A 165 -4.15 5.63 -10.64
C ARG A 165 -2.84 6.13 -10.03
N GLY A 166 -2.17 5.28 -9.27
CA GLY A 166 -0.88 5.61 -8.70
C GLY A 166 -0.11 4.35 -8.39
N HIS A 167 -0.24 3.83 -7.17
CA HIS A 167 0.35 2.58 -6.74
C HIS A 167 -0.23 1.36 -7.47
N THR A 168 -1.54 1.39 -7.70
CA THR A 168 -2.28 0.44 -8.56
C THR A 168 -3.35 1.18 -9.38
N LYS A 169 -4.10 0.49 -10.23
CA LYS A 169 -5.27 1.10 -10.90
C LYS A 169 -6.49 1.22 -9.99
N GLY A 170 -6.54 0.46 -8.89
CA GLY A 170 -7.69 0.34 -8.01
C GLY A 170 -7.63 1.17 -6.72
N ASP A 171 -6.58 1.98 -6.56
CA ASP A 171 -6.32 2.69 -5.32
C ASP A 171 -7.52 3.48 -4.80
N THR A 172 -7.81 3.28 -3.52
CA THR A 172 -8.92 3.94 -2.82
C THR A 172 -8.40 4.58 -1.55
N VAL A 173 -8.77 5.84 -1.33
CA VAL A 173 -8.53 6.53 -0.05
C VAL A 173 -9.84 6.62 0.74
N ALA A 174 -9.73 6.67 2.08
CA ALA A 174 -10.85 7.04 2.93
C ALA A 174 -10.64 8.46 3.48
N TRP A 175 -11.65 9.30 3.33
CA TRP A 175 -11.64 10.70 3.69
C TRP A 175 -12.72 11.02 4.73
N LEU A 176 -12.34 11.65 5.82
CA LEU A 176 -13.22 12.20 6.85
C LEU A 176 -13.31 13.71 6.65
N PRO A 177 -14.31 14.24 5.89
CA PRO A 177 -14.31 15.63 5.44
C PRO A 177 -14.44 16.64 6.60
N GLN A 178 -15.22 16.31 7.63
CA GLN A 178 -15.43 17.19 8.78
C GLN A 178 -14.19 17.31 9.66
N GLN A 179 -13.37 16.25 9.74
CA GLN A 179 -12.17 16.18 10.57
C GLN A 179 -10.89 16.45 9.79
N LYS A 180 -10.98 16.49 8.45
CA LYS A 180 -9.85 16.61 7.52
C LYS A 180 -8.78 15.54 7.75
N ILE A 181 -9.19 14.29 7.97
CA ILE A 181 -8.32 13.14 8.13
C ILE A 181 -8.42 12.25 6.89
N LEU A 182 -7.27 11.95 6.30
CA LEU A 182 -7.16 11.07 5.14
C LEU A 182 -6.40 9.79 5.49
N PHE A 183 -6.89 8.66 4.99
CA PHE A 183 -6.17 7.38 4.96
C PHE A 183 -5.86 7.07 3.50
N SER A 184 -4.58 7.07 3.13
CA SER A 184 -4.17 7.08 1.72
C SER A 184 -3.93 5.71 1.11
N GLY A 185 -3.87 4.63 1.92
CA GLY A 185 -3.23 3.41 1.44
C GLY A 185 -1.82 3.73 0.92
N ASP A 186 -1.34 2.95 -0.02
CA ASP A 186 0.04 3.07 -0.56
C ASP A 186 0.20 4.19 -1.60
N LEU A 187 -0.82 5.05 -1.77
CA LEU A 187 -0.66 6.27 -2.57
C LEU A 187 0.30 7.28 -1.94
N VAL A 188 0.45 7.27 -0.61
CA VAL A 188 1.41 8.09 0.13
C VAL A 188 2.16 7.19 1.10
N GLU A 189 3.49 7.28 1.07
CA GLU A 189 4.39 6.63 2.03
C GLU A 189 5.20 7.70 2.78
N PHE A 190 5.63 7.41 4.00
CA PHE A 190 6.42 8.34 4.80
C PHE A 190 7.60 7.62 5.44
N ASP A 191 8.83 8.11 5.18
CA ASP A 191 10.10 7.48 5.55
C ASP A 191 10.20 6.00 5.12
N ALA A 192 9.39 5.62 4.15
CA ALA A 192 9.33 4.31 3.54
C ALA A 192 9.32 4.45 2.01
N THR A 193 9.96 3.53 1.33
CA THR A 193 10.02 3.54 -0.13
C THR A 193 8.69 3.07 -0.70
N PRO A 194 8.03 3.86 -1.55
CA PRO A 194 6.87 3.38 -2.28
C PRO A 194 7.23 2.13 -3.11
N TYR A 195 6.50 1.04 -2.93
CA TYR A 195 6.59 -0.07 -3.86
C TYR A 195 5.85 0.32 -5.15
N ALA A 196 6.56 0.34 -6.25
CA ALA A 196 6.02 0.79 -7.53
C ALA A 196 6.02 -0.31 -8.61
N GLY A 197 6.09 -1.59 -8.21
CA GLY A 197 6.08 -2.73 -9.12
C GLY A 197 4.81 -2.87 -9.96
N ASP A 198 3.69 -2.32 -9.51
CA ASP A 198 2.41 -2.28 -10.22
C ASP A 198 1.91 -0.86 -10.49
N ALA A 199 2.81 0.13 -10.35
CA ALA A 199 2.47 1.54 -10.41
C ALA A 199 2.25 2.06 -11.84
N TYR A 200 1.64 3.24 -11.88
CA TYR A 200 1.48 4.11 -13.03
C TYR A 200 2.27 5.39 -12.79
N PHE A 201 3.57 5.35 -13.10
CA PHE A 201 4.50 6.46 -12.81
C PHE A 201 4.05 7.78 -13.42
N LYS A 202 3.44 7.73 -14.59
CA LYS A 202 2.97 8.89 -15.34
C LYS A 202 1.75 9.55 -14.71
N ASP A 203 0.88 8.75 -14.09
CA ASP A 203 -0.40 9.20 -13.53
C ASP A 203 -0.31 9.56 -12.04
N TRP A 204 0.57 8.88 -11.28
CA TRP A 204 0.66 9.02 -9.83
C TRP A 204 0.85 10.46 -9.35
N PRO A 205 1.69 11.33 -9.98
CA PRO A 205 1.79 12.73 -9.58
C PRO A 205 0.47 13.47 -9.60
N ALA A 206 -0.39 13.25 -10.61
CA ALA A 206 -1.71 13.89 -10.69
C ALA A 206 -2.67 13.35 -9.61
N THR A 207 -2.56 12.07 -9.25
CA THR A 207 -3.31 11.48 -8.14
C THR A 207 -2.92 12.11 -6.80
N LEU A 208 -1.61 12.37 -6.58
CA LEU A 208 -1.14 13.11 -5.41
C LEU A 208 -1.64 14.57 -5.38
N ASP A 209 -1.80 15.23 -6.54
CA ASP A 209 -2.42 16.55 -6.61
C ASP A 209 -3.91 16.52 -6.19
N ASN A 210 -4.63 15.49 -6.60
CA ASN A 210 -6.03 15.28 -6.18
C ASN A 210 -6.14 15.02 -4.68
N ILE A 211 -5.19 14.29 -4.07
CA ILE A 211 -5.10 14.14 -2.60
C ILE A 211 -4.84 15.49 -1.94
N ALA A 212 -3.86 16.25 -2.43
CA ALA A 212 -3.52 17.57 -1.88
C ALA A 212 -4.70 18.56 -1.96
N ALA A 213 -5.53 18.48 -3.01
CA ALA A 213 -6.71 19.32 -3.19
C ALA A 213 -7.79 19.10 -2.12
N LEU A 214 -7.82 17.95 -1.44
CA LEU A 214 -8.68 17.70 -0.28
C LEU A 214 -8.23 18.49 0.97
N GLN A 215 -7.01 19.00 0.98
CA GLN A 215 -6.40 19.73 2.09
C GLN A 215 -6.47 18.96 3.42
N PRO A 216 -5.97 17.72 3.48
CA PRO A 216 -5.98 16.96 4.72
C PRO A 216 -5.10 17.65 5.79
N ALA A 217 -5.66 17.76 6.99
CA ALA A 217 -4.92 18.27 8.16
C ALA A 217 -4.08 17.14 8.80
N GLN A 218 -4.52 15.89 8.63
CA GLN A 218 -3.82 14.69 9.07
C GLN A 218 -3.92 13.61 7.98
N LEU A 219 -2.90 12.76 7.88
CA LEU A 219 -2.87 11.67 6.91
C LEU A 219 -2.23 10.42 7.51
N VAL A 220 -2.88 9.27 7.30
CA VAL A 220 -2.29 7.96 7.59
C VAL A 220 -1.76 7.39 6.28
N PRO A 221 -0.43 7.26 6.13
CA PRO A 221 0.19 6.69 4.93
C PRO A 221 0.05 5.16 4.90
N GLY A 222 0.43 4.55 3.80
CA GLY A 222 0.49 3.10 3.68
C GLY A 222 1.53 2.48 4.61
N ARG A 223 2.69 3.12 4.74
CA ARG A 223 3.76 2.78 5.69
C ARG A 223 4.31 4.04 6.32
N GLY A 224 4.93 3.87 7.50
CA GLY A 224 5.50 4.96 8.28
C GLY A 224 4.53 5.55 9.29
N ALA A 225 4.97 6.57 10.02
CA ALA A 225 4.19 7.20 11.07
C ALA A 225 2.98 7.96 10.51
N ALA A 226 1.91 8.06 11.31
CA ALA A 226 0.78 8.93 11.00
C ALA A 226 1.23 10.41 10.99
N LEU A 227 0.84 11.14 9.96
CA LEU A 227 1.16 12.55 9.75
C LEU A 227 0.06 13.39 10.41
N THR A 228 0.38 14.02 11.52
CA THR A 228 -0.62 14.64 12.40
C THR A 228 -0.69 16.15 12.30
N THR A 229 0.11 16.75 11.40
CA THR A 229 0.05 18.20 11.11
C THR A 229 0.01 18.45 9.60
N PRO A 230 -0.54 19.59 9.14
CA PRO A 230 -0.55 19.94 7.72
C PRO A 230 0.85 19.98 7.09
N GLU A 231 1.86 20.40 7.84
CA GLU A 231 3.26 20.46 7.37
C GLU A 231 3.81 19.03 7.16
N ALA A 232 3.53 18.11 8.09
CA ALA A 232 3.92 16.71 7.96
C ALA A 232 3.21 16.05 6.75
N VAL A 233 1.91 16.34 6.58
CA VAL A 233 1.13 15.88 5.40
C VAL A 233 1.76 16.39 4.10
N ALA A 234 2.09 17.67 4.03
CA ALA A 234 2.74 18.26 2.86
C ALA A 234 4.11 17.59 2.59
N ALA A 235 4.89 17.32 3.64
CA ALA A 235 6.17 16.62 3.53
C ALA A 235 6.01 15.17 3.01
N GLY A 236 5.04 14.41 3.51
CA GLY A 236 4.75 13.04 3.03
C GLY A 236 4.34 13.01 1.56
N LEU A 237 3.43 13.90 1.15
CA LEU A 237 3.03 14.05 -0.25
C LEU A 237 4.22 14.44 -1.15
N ALA A 238 5.03 15.41 -0.72
CA ALA A 238 6.21 15.86 -1.46
C ALA A 238 7.28 14.77 -1.55
N GLY A 239 7.49 14.00 -0.46
CA GLY A 239 8.44 12.88 -0.43
C GLY A 239 8.08 11.80 -1.44
N THR A 240 6.83 11.29 -1.38
CA THR A 240 6.33 10.29 -2.34
C THR A 240 6.42 10.80 -3.77
N ARG A 241 5.95 12.03 -4.03
CA ARG A 241 6.04 12.67 -5.35
C ARG A 241 7.48 12.73 -5.88
N SER A 242 8.41 13.20 -5.04
CA SER A 242 9.81 13.35 -5.42
C SER A 242 10.44 12.00 -5.76
N PHE A 243 10.17 10.96 -4.97
CA PHE A 243 10.66 9.62 -5.23
C PHE A 243 10.17 9.08 -6.58
N ILE A 244 8.87 9.13 -6.83
CA ILE A 244 8.25 8.65 -8.08
C ILE A 244 8.79 9.43 -9.28
N ALA A 245 8.92 10.76 -9.17
CA ALA A 245 9.47 11.59 -10.23
C ALA A 245 10.95 11.28 -10.49
N ASP A 246 11.77 11.12 -9.45
CA ASP A 246 13.20 10.85 -9.58
C ASP A 246 13.45 9.47 -10.22
N VAL A 247 12.68 8.43 -9.87
CA VAL A 247 12.74 7.13 -10.55
C VAL A 247 12.37 7.27 -12.02
N HIS A 248 11.24 7.91 -12.30
CA HIS A 248 10.74 8.06 -13.67
C HIS A 248 11.72 8.85 -14.56
N GLU A 249 12.28 9.95 -14.05
CA GLU A 249 13.27 10.75 -14.79
C GLU A 249 14.57 9.99 -15.04
N ALA A 250 15.08 9.26 -14.02
CA ALA A 250 16.31 8.48 -14.17
C ALA A 250 16.15 7.38 -15.21
N VAL A 251 15.04 6.65 -15.17
CA VAL A 251 14.74 5.58 -16.12
C VAL A 251 14.55 6.14 -17.53
N LYS A 252 13.77 7.23 -17.70
CA LYS A 252 13.59 7.89 -19.01
C LYS A 252 14.91 8.34 -19.62
N ALA A 253 15.78 8.94 -18.81
CA ALA A 253 17.10 9.39 -19.29
C ALA A 253 17.97 8.22 -19.76
N GLY A 254 17.97 7.10 -19.03
CA GLY A 254 18.69 5.90 -19.41
C GLY A 254 18.15 5.26 -20.68
N VAL A 255 16.83 5.14 -20.82
CA VAL A 255 16.17 4.63 -22.04
C VAL A 255 16.47 5.53 -23.24
N ALA A 256 16.37 6.85 -23.09
CA ALA A 256 16.70 7.81 -24.16
C ALA A 256 18.17 7.72 -24.59
N ALA A 257 19.08 7.31 -23.69
CA ALA A 257 20.48 7.06 -23.99
C ALA A 257 20.74 5.66 -24.59
N GLY A 258 19.69 4.87 -24.88
CA GLY A 258 19.79 3.52 -25.46
C GLY A 258 20.34 2.47 -24.50
N LYS A 259 20.29 2.72 -23.18
CA LYS A 259 20.75 1.77 -22.16
C LYS A 259 19.74 0.63 -21.96
N ASP A 260 20.25 -0.56 -21.68
CA ASP A 260 19.46 -1.70 -21.26
C ASP A 260 18.99 -1.57 -19.80
N LEU A 261 18.14 -2.48 -19.36
CA LEU A 261 17.57 -2.47 -18.01
C LEU A 261 18.66 -2.52 -16.91
N ASN A 262 19.74 -3.29 -17.12
CA ASN A 262 20.83 -3.39 -16.16
C ASN A 262 21.55 -2.06 -15.96
N ALA A 263 21.95 -1.41 -17.04
CA ALA A 263 22.62 -0.12 -16.99
C ALA A 263 21.71 0.97 -16.40
N VAL A 264 20.41 0.97 -16.78
CA VAL A 264 19.39 1.87 -16.20
C VAL A 264 19.25 1.65 -14.71
N TYR A 265 19.18 0.40 -14.25
CA TYR A 265 19.08 0.07 -12.83
C TYR A 265 20.29 0.56 -12.04
N LYS A 266 21.50 0.27 -12.52
CA LYS A 266 22.75 0.72 -11.86
C LYS A 266 22.83 2.23 -11.73
N ASP A 267 22.50 2.96 -12.79
CA ASP A 267 22.49 4.43 -12.79
C ASP A 267 21.42 4.99 -11.84
N THR A 268 20.23 4.41 -11.87
CA THR A 268 19.12 4.82 -11.00
C THR A 268 19.48 4.59 -9.54
N MET A 269 20.04 3.43 -9.20
CA MET A 269 20.52 3.13 -7.84
C MET A 269 21.60 4.11 -7.39
N ALA A 270 22.60 4.40 -8.24
CA ALA A 270 23.66 5.36 -7.92
C ALA A 270 23.11 6.77 -7.67
N ARG A 271 22.10 7.19 -8.44
CA ARG A 271 21.45 8.50 -8.30
C ARG A 271 20.56 8.60 -7.07
N LEU A 272 19.78 7.56 -6.76
CA LEU A 272 18.73 7.62 -5.74
C LEU A 272 19.19 7.18 -4.34
N THR A 273 20.16 6.28 -4.22
CA THR A 273 20.65 5.78 -2.92
C THR A 273 21.10 6.90 -1.97
N PRO A 274 21.84 7.97 -2.40
CA PRO A 274 22.21 9.04 -1.50
C PRO A 274 21.03 9.80 -0.91
N LYS A 275 19.90 9.85 -1.61
CA LYS A 275 18.69 10.59 -1.22
C LYS A 275 17.69 9.73 -0.45
N TYR A 276 17.47 8.49 -0.87
CA TYR A 276 16.39 7.65 -0.38
C TYR A 276 16.85 6.32 0.22
N GLY A 277 18.14 5.98 0.15
CA GLY A 277 18.65 4.68 0.58
C GLY A 277 18.46 4.39 2.08
N HIS A 278 18.12 5.40 2.87
CA HIS A 278 17.80 5.29 4.30
C HIS A 278 16.31 5.00 4.56
N TRP A 279 15.44 5.12 3.53
CA TRP A 279 14.03 4.79 3.66
C TRP A 279 13.83 3.28 3.83
N VAL A 280 12.91 2.90 4.70
CA VAL A 280 12.59 1.48 4.91
C VAL A 280 12.19 0.84 3.59
N ILE A 281 12.56 -0.44 3.45
CA ILE A 281 12.32 -1.28 2.26
C ILE A 281 12.91 -0.77 0.92
N PHE A 282 13.79 0.25 0.92
CA PHE A 282 14.40 0.80 -0.31
C PHE A 282 15.05 -0.29 -1.17
N GLN A 283 15.92 -1.12 -0.57
CA GLN A 283 16.61 -2.18 -1.29
C GLN A 283 15.67 -3.27 -1.84
N HIS A 284 14.51 -3.44 -1.18
CA HIS A 284 13.49 -4.37 -1.65
C HIS A 284 12.72 -3.81 -2.86
N CYS A 285 12.30 -2.54 -2.81
CA CYS A 285 11.43 -1.93 -3.82
C CYS A 285 12.17 -1.64 -5.13
N MET A 286 13.39 -1.13 -5.08
CA MET A 286 14.09 -0.59 -6.24
C MET A 286 14.20 -1.55 -7.46
N PRO A 287 14.46 -2.86 -7.31
CA PRO A 287 14.45 -3.78 -8.45
C PRO A 287 13.12 -3.79 -9.19
N PHE A 288 12.00 -3.80 -8.45
CA PHE A 288 10.65 -3.80 -9.00
C PHE A 288 10.31 -2.45 -9.62
N ASP A 289 10.61 -1.36 -8.91
CA ASP A 289 10.27 0.01 -9.29
C ASP A 289 10.95 0.40 -10.59
N VAL A 290 12.26 0.13 -10.70
CA VAL A 290 13.02 0.43 -11.92
C VAL A 290 12.56 -0.45 -13.07
N THR A 291 12.33 -1.76 -12.83
CA THR A 291 11.87 -2.67 -13.88
C THR A 291 10.48 -2.27 -14.37
N ARG A 292 9.55 -1.94 -13.46
CA ARG A 292 8.20 -1.48 -13.85
C ARG A 292 8.24 -0.15 -14.60
N CYS A 293 9.04 0.79 -14.13
CA CYS A 293 9.19 2.08 -14.80
C CYS A 293 9.81 1.92 -16.20
N PHE A 294 10.81 1.04 -16.34
CA PHE A 294 11.40 0.69 -17.63
C PHE A 294 10.36 0.08 -18.58
N ASP A 295 9.54 -0.85 -18.09
CA ASP A 295 8.42 -1.42 -18.84
C ASP A 295 7.46 -0.32 -19.33
N GLU A 296 7.04 0.60 -18.44
CA GLU A 296 6.12 1.69 -18.78
C GLU A 296 6.66 2.63 -19.84
N VAL A 297 7.94 2.97 -19.75
CA VAL A 297 8.59 3.90 -20.69
C VAL A 297 8.83 3.27 -22.05
N THR A 298 9.06 1.95 -22.10
CA THR A 298 9.49 1.28 -23.34
C THR A 298 8.39 0.55 -24.08
N GLN A 299 7.56 -0.25 -23.39
CA GLN A 299 6.68 -1.19 -24.08
C GLN A 299 5.33 -1.44 -23.41
N TYR A 300 5.25 -1.44 -22.05
CA TYR A 300 4.08 -1.92 -21.32
C TYR A 300 3.46 -0.80 -20.49
N PRO A 301 2.48 -0.05 -21.02
CA PRO A 301 1.82 1.01 -20.26
C PRO A 301 1.12 0.49 -19.01
N ASP A 302 0.58 -0.73 -19.08
CA ASP A 302 -0.03 -1.40 -17.93
C ASP A 302 0.94 -2.36 -17.24
N PRO A 303 0.86 -2.51 -15.90
CA PRO A 303 1.73 -3.41 -15.15
C PRO A 303 1.53 -4.87 -15.54
N ARG A 304 2.63 -5.56 -15.80
CA ARG A 304 2.64 -7.02 -15.99
C ARG A 304 2.59 -7.73 -14.64
N ILE A 305 1.93 -8.89 -14.59
CA ILE A 305 1.82 -9.70 -13.36
C ILE A 305 3.19 -10.18 -12.91
N TRP A 306 3.49 -10.03 -11.63
CA TRP A 306 4.69 -10.59 -11.01
C TRP A 306 4.47 -12.07 -10.70
N THR A 307 5.28 -12.92 -11.34
CA THR A 307 5.34 -14.36 -11.09
C THR A 307 6.75 -14.74 -10.65
N ALA A 308 6.93 -15.91 -10.07
CA ALA A 308 8.25 -16.43 -9.70
C ALA A 308 9.22 -16.46 -10.90
N GLU A 309 8.72 -16.79 -12.11
CA GLU A 309 9.51 -16.78 -13.34
C GLU A 309 9.94 -15.36 -13.72
N ARG A 310 9.04 -14.37 -13.56
CA ARG A 310 9.35 -12.96 -13.84
C ARG A 310 10.35 -12.41 -12.84
N ASP A 311 10.26 -12.78 -11.56
CA ASP A 311 11.26 -12.42 -10.55
C ASP A 311 12.66 -12.93 -10.95
N VAL A 312 12.75 -14.18 -11.40
CA VAL A 312 14.01 -14.75 -11.91
C VAL A 312 14.51 -14.04 -13.16
N GLN A 313 13.61 -13.70 -14.10
CA GLN A 313 13.97 -12.93 -15.30
C GLN A 313 14.47 -11.52 -14.94
N MET A 314 13.80 -10.83 -14.04
CA MET A 314 14.21 -9.53 -13.53
C MET A 314 15.63 -9.60 -12.95
N TRP A 315 15.89 -10.51 -12.01
CA TRP A 315 17.22 -10.65 -11.42
C TRP A 315 18.30 -10.96 -12.46
N LYS A 316 18.05 -11.85 -13.41
CA LYS A 316 18.98 -12.10 -14.50
C LYS A 316 19.27 -10.86 -15.32
N ALA A 317 18.25 -10.05 -15.60
CA ALA A 317 18.42 -8.81 -16.36
C ALA A 317 19.18 -7.73 -15.56
N LEU A 318 18.98 -7.65 -14.24
CA LEU A 318 19.63 -6.65 -13.39
C LEU A 318 21.08 -7.00 -12.99
N GLU A 319 21.52 -8.25 -13.18
CA GLU A 319 22.84 -8.73 -12.77
C GLU A 319 23.83 -8.93 -13.94
N GLN A 320 23.38 -8.76 -15.19
CA GLN A 320 24.26 -8.81 -16.37
C GLN A 320 25.17 -7.57 -16.43
#